data_cb8ac864d6989a8a27c8188fb2452394
#
_entry.id   cb8ac864d6989a8a27c8188fb2452394
#
_cell.length_a   1.000
_cell.length_b   1.000
_cell.length_c   1.000
_cell.angle_alpha   90.00
_cell.angle_beta   90.00
_cell.angle_gamma   90.00
#
_symmetry.space_group_name_H-M   'P 1'
#
loop_
_entity.id
_entity.type
_entity.pdbx_description
1 polymer ?
#
loop_
_entity_poly.entity_id
_entity_poly.type
_entity_poly.pdbx_seq_one_letter_code
_entity_poly.pdbx_strand_id
1 'polypeptide(L)'
;MTSASLIAHAALDLFIREGFENTTMDAVAAAAGVSRRTLFQYFPSKSAIVWHGAQQAYEALLTTLNEVRGDSDWHPQVADAMVASLQFPDDDLQALRLRLQLINAEPSLQTHLFTDAHQQLHAIAQRIAASLGTDPDDLAPFVLARTAWTASFSALLWWAQQGHGDPRVAARQALELLGLKGRDPTPGR
;
A
#
# COMPACT_ATOMS: atom_id res chain seq x y z
N MET A 1 -22.70 4.89 13.38
CA MET A 1 -22.56 3.69 12.50
C MET A 1 -21.14 3.23 12.59
N THR A 2 -20.89 1.97 12.98
CA THR A 2 -19.53 1.43 13.08
C THR A 2 -19.05 1.07 11.69
N SER A 3 -17.89 1.56 11.27
CA SER A 3 -17.25 1.24 9.99
C SER A 3 -15.97 0.42 10.20
N ALA A 4 -15.52 -0.28 9.17
CA ALA A 4 -14.24 -1.00 9.20
C ALA A 4 -13.08 -0.05 9.55
N SER A 5 -13.09 1.17 9.00
CA SER A 5 -12.06 2.19 9.26
C SER A 5 -12.00 2.61 10.73
N LEU A 6 -13.15 2.80 11.39
CA LEU A 6 -13.18 3.16 12.83
C LEU A 6 -12.61 2.03 13.70
N ILE A 7 -12.98 0.78 13.39
CA ILE A 7 -12.43 -0.38 14.10
C ILE A 7 -10.91 -0.48 13.87
N ALA A 8 -10.46 -0.31 12.62
CA ALA A 8 -9.04 -0.37 12.29
C ALA A 8 -8.24 0.72 13.00
N HIS A 9 -8.75 1.95 13.06
CA HIS A 9 -8.10 3.05 13.76
C HIS A 9 -7.91 2.74 15.26
N ALA A 10 -9.00 2.35 15.96
CA ALA A 10 -8.94 1.99 17.37
C ALA A 10 -7.97 0.82 17.64
N ALA A 11 -7.91 -0.15 16.72
CA ALA A 11 -7.01 -1.28 16.83
C ALA A 11 -5.54 -0.86 16.62
N LEU A 12 -5.23 -0.02 15.65
CA LEU A 12 -3.87 0.46 15.39
C LEU A 12 -3.32 1.24 16.59
N ASP A 13 -4.12 2.13 17.19
CA ASP A 13 -3.74 2.83 18.41
C ASP A 13 -3.43 1.87 19.56
N LEU A 14 -4.26 0.81 19.69
CA LEU A 14 -4.07 -0.20 20.72
C LEU A 14 -2.79 -1.02 20.49
N PHE A 15 -2.53 -1.43 19.24
CA PHE A 15 -1.34 -2.20 18.86
C PHE A 15 -0.05 -1.41 19.13
N ILE A 16 -0.04 -0.10 18.88
CA ILE A 16 1.11 0.75 19.18
C ILE A 16 1.34 0.89 20.68
N ARG A 17 0.28 1.04 21.48
CA ARG A 17 0.41 1.25 22.93
C ARG A 17 0.77 -0.02 23.70
N GLU A 18 0.17 -1.14 23.35
CA GLU A 18 0.26 -2.39 24.11
C GLU A 18 1.13 -3.45 23.45
N GLY A 19 1.55 -3.20 22.20
CA GLY A 19 2.26 -4.13 21.36
C GLY A 19 1.34 -5.03 20.54
N PHE A 20 1.71 -5.29 19.30
CA PHE A 20 0.92 -6.10 18.38
C PHE A 20 0.69 -7.53 18.88
N GLU A 21 1.78 -8.18 19.31
CA GLU A 21 1.69 -9.60 19.77
C GLU A 21 0.88 -9.72 21.08
N ASN A 22 1.00 -8.76 21.98
CA ASN A 22 0.34 -8.78 23.28
C ASN A 22 -1.15 -8.46 23.21
N THR A 23 -1.62 -7.81 22.14
CA THR A 23 -3.02 -7.41 21.97
C THR A 23 -3.87 -8.57 21.48
N THR A 24 -5.01 -8.78 22.10
CA THR A 24 -6.00 -9.81 21.70
C THR A 24 -7.13 -9.19 20.87
N MET A 25 -7.81 -10.00 20.05
CA MET A 25 -9.00 -9.57 19.32
C MET A 25 -10.13 -9.12 20.27
N ASP A 26 -10.20 -9.66 21.49
CA ASP A 26 -11.18 -9.21 22.49
C ASP A 26 -10.86 -7.80 23.02
N ALA A 27 -9.58 -7.50 23.23
CA ALA A 27 -9.14 -6.15 23.58
C ALA A 27 -9.44 -5.14 22.46
N VAL A 28 -9.23 -5.55 21.20
CA VAL A 28 -9.59 -4.73 20.04
C VAL A 28 -11.10 -4.48 19.98
N ALA A 29 -11.93 -5.50 20.19
CA ALA A 29 -13.39 -5.34 20.21
C ALA A 29 -13.85 -4.34 21.27
N ALA A 30 -13.27 -4.46 22.47
CA ALA A 30 -13.53 -3.55 23.59
C ALA A 30 -13.11 -2.11 23.27
N ALA A 31 -11.89 -1.91 22.72
CA ALA A 31 -11.36 -0.61 22.34
C ALA A 31 -12.19 0.06 21.24
N ALA A 32 -12.68 -0.72 20.27
CA ALA A 32 -13.53 -0.24 19.19
C ALA A 32 -15.02 -0.07 19.58
N GLY A 33 -15.41 -0.45 20.81
CA GLY A 33 -16.81 -0.38 21.27
C GLY A 33 -17.76 -1.31 20.52
N VAL A 34 -17.26 -2.46 20.03
CA VAL A 34 -18.06 -3.43 19.27
C VAL A 34 -18.08 -4.79 19.94
N SER A 35 -19.07 -5.64 19.58
CA SER A 35 -19.05 -7.03 20.03
C SER A 35 -17.94 -7.81 19.33
N ARG A 36 -17.43 -8.87 19.97
CA ARG A 36 -16.49 -9.82 19.34
C ARG A 36 -17.04 -10.35 18.01
N ARG A 37 -18.33 -10.71 17.95
CA ARG A 37 -19.00 -11.16 16.73
C ARG A 37 -18.92 -10.10 15.61
N THR A 38 -19.19 -8.84 15.97
CA THR A 38 -19.11 -7.73 15.02
C THR A 38 -17.69 -7.54 14.51
N LEU A 39 -16.69 -7.58 15.39
CA LEU A 39 -15.29 -7.47 14.99
C LEU A 39 -14.91 -8.55 13.97
N PHE A 40 -15.23 -9.82 14.24
CA PHE A 40 -14.89 -10.93 13.34
C PHE A 40 -15.67 -10.93 12.01
N GLN A 41 -16.79 -10.20 11.93
CA GLN A 41 -17.46 -9.95 10.64
C GLN A 41 -16.67 -9.01 9.75
N TYR A 42 -15.91 -8.06 10.31
CA TYR A 42 -15.07 -7.13 9.56
C TYR A 42 -13.65 -7.67 9.35
N PHE A 43 -13.07 -8.28 10.39
CA PHE A 43 -11.66 -8.65 10.40
C PHE A 43 -11.45 -10.05 11.01
N PRO A 44 -10.99 -11.04 10.23
CA PRO A 44 -10.76 -12.38 10.74
C PRO A 44 -9.52 -12.50 11.65
N SER A 45 -8.61 -11.52 11.60
CA SER A 45 -7.35 -11.53 12.36
C SER A 45 -6.82 -10.12 12.61
N LYS A 46 -5.82 -10.00 13.52
CA LYS A 46 -5.08 -8.75 13.74
C LYS A 46 -4.38 -8.27 12.46
N SER A 47 -3.78 -9.20 11.72
CA SER A 47 -3.11 -8.87 10.45
C SER A 47 -4.10 -8.31 9.43
N ALA A 48 -5.32 -8.84 9.33
CA ALA A 48 -6.34 -8.31 8.43
C ALA A 48 -6.74 -6.85 8.76
N ILE A 49 -6.65 -6.45 10.03
CA ILE A 49 -6.85 -5.05 10.43
C ILE A 49 -5.71 -4.17 9.94
N VAL A 50 -4.47 -4.64 10.10
CA VAL A 50 -3.27 -3.89 9.66
C VAL A 50 -3.27 -3.71 8.14
N TRP A 51 -3.67 -4.73 7.39
CA TRP A 51 -3.73 -4.69 5.92
C TRP A 51 -5.04 -4.15 5.35
N HIS A 52 -5.90 -3.56 6.21
CA HIS A 52 -7.13 -2.90 5.73
C HIS A 52 -6.82 -1.78 4.74
N GLY A 53 -7.48 -1.82 3.58
CA GLY A 53 -7.23 -0.88 2.47
C GLY A 53 -6.30 -1.42 1.38
N ALA A 54 -5.61 -2.55 1.59
CA ALA A 54 -4.72 -3.13 0.57
C ALA A 54 -5.45 -3.48 -0.74
N GLN A 55 -6.70 -3.95 -0.64
CA GLN A 55 -7.52 -4.26 -1.81
C GLN A 55 -7.87 -3.01 -2.62
N GLN A 56 -8.25 -1.91 -1.96
CA GLN A 56 -8.53 -0.64 -2.63
C GLN A 56 -7.28 -0.07 -3.32
N ALA A 57 -6.12 -0.19 -2.67
CA ALA A 57 -4.84 0.19 -3.25
C ALA A 57 -4.54 -0.61 -4.53
N TYR A 58 -4.81 -1.91 -4.52
CA TYR A 58 -4.64 -2.77 -5.69
C TYR A 58 -5.59 -2.38 -6.83
N GLU A 59 -6.87 -2.15 -6.53
CA GLU A 59 -7.87 -1.72 -7.52
C GLU A 59 -7.50 -0.38 -8.16
N ALA A 60 -7.00 0.58 -7.38
CA ALA A 60 -6.53 1.87 -7.89
C ALA A 60 -5.30 1.70 -8.80
N LEU A 61 -4.36 0.83 -8.44
CA LEU A 61 -3.21 0.47 -9.27
C LEU A 61 -3.68 -0.06 -10.63
N LEU A 62 -4.55 -1.08 -10.63
CA LEU A 62 -5.07 -1.68 -11.85
C LEU A 62 -5.81 -0.69 -12.73
N THR A 63 -6.65 0.16 -12.14
CA THR A 63 -7.39 1.19 -12.85
C THR A 63 -6.44 2.08 -13.62
N THR A 64 -5.42 2.63 -12.95
CA THR A 64 -4.45 3.53 -13.58
C THR A 64 -3.58 2.83 -14.63
N LEU A 65 -3.14 1.58 -14.38
CA LEU A 65 -2.40 0.81 -15.38
C LEU A 65 -3.23 0.53 -16.65
N ASN A 66 -4.55 0.34 -16.52
CA ASN A 66 -5.44 0.05 -17.64
C ASN A 66 -5.91 1.29 -18.41
N GLU A 67 -5.85 2.47 -17.84
CA GLU A 67 -6.24 3.73 -18.49
C GLU A 67 -5.32 4.11 -19.65
N VAL A 68 -4.08 3.62 -19.62
CA VAL A 68 -3.08 3.93 -20.65
C VAL A 68 -3.06 2.85 -21.70
N ARG A 69 -3.57 3.17 -22.90
CA ARG A 69 -3.54 2.31 -24.09
C ARG A 69 -2.37 2.66 -24.98
N GLY A 70 -1.63 1.63 -25.45
CA GLY A 70 -0.57 1.75 -26.48
C GLY A 70 0.82 1.37 -25.99
N ASP A 71 1.77 1.29 -26.93
CA ASP A 71 3.21 0.98 -26.74
C ASP A 71 4.00 2.16 -26.17
N SER A 72 3.35 3.02 -25.41
CA SER A 72 4.01 4.16 -24.79
C SER A 72 4.94 3.72 -23.66
N ASP A 73 5.96 4.53 -23.41
CA ASP A 73 6.92 4.36 -22.31
C ASP A 73 6.24 3.92 -21.01
N TRP A 74 6.62 2.77 -20.48
CA TRP A 74 6.06 2.19 -19.27
C TRP A 74 6.47 2.95 -18.00
N HIS A 75 7.58 3.69 -18.03
CA HIS A 75 8.12 4.38 -16.85
C HIS A 75 7.10 5.33 -16.20
N PRO A 76 6.51 6.31 -16.91
CA PRO A 76 5.53 7.20 -16.30
C PRO A 76 4.25 6.48 -15.89
N GLN A 77 3.88 5.43 -16.61
CA GLN A 77 2.66 4.68 -16.32
C GLN A 77 2.75 3.92 -15.01
N VAL A 78 3.87 3.23 -14.79
CA VAL A 78 4.12 2.51 -13.54
C VAL A 78 4.27 3.50 -12.39
N ALA A 79 5.00 4.60 -12.58
CA ALA A 79 5.16 5.61 -11.54
C ALA A 79 3.81 6.23 -11.13
N ASP A 80 2.98 6.61 -12.09
CA ASP A 80 1.65 7.18 -11.81
C ASP A 80 0.71 6.18 -11.16
N ALA A 81 0.71 4.92 -11.63
CA ALA A 81 -0.10 3.86 -11.04
C ALA A 81 0.33 3.53 -9.59
N MET A 82 1.63 3.50 -9.32
CA MET A 82 2.15 3.31 -7.97
C MET A 82 1.72 4.44 -7.03
N VAL A 83 1.79 5.69 -7.48
CA VAL A 83 1.32 6.83 -6.68
C VAL A 83 -0.20 6.84 -6.52
N ALA A 84 -0.95 6.50 -7.59
CA ALA A 84 -2.41 6.39 -7.53
C ALA A 84 -2.90 5.28 -6.58
N SER A 85 -2.12 4.20 -6.43
CA SER A 85 -2.44 3.13 -5.48
C SER A 85 -2.38 3.58 -4.01
N LEU A 86 -1.73 4.72 -3.75
CA LEU A 86 -1.64 5.32 -2.41
C LEU A 86 -2.93 6.11 -2.09
N GLN A 87 -4.08 5.49 -2.32
CA GLN A 87 -5.37 5.98 -1.84
C GLN A 87 -5.59 5.43 -0.44
N PHE A 88 -5.87 6.33 0.48
CA PHE A 88 -6.11 5.96 1.87
C PHE A 88 -7.60 6.14 2.16
N PRO A 89 -8.26 5.15 2.80
CA PRO A 89 -9.62 5.36 3.28
C PRO A 89 -9.66 6.61 4.15
N ASP A 90 -10.59 7.51 3.84
CA ASP A 90 -10.91 8.71 4.62
C ASP A 90 -9.77 9.75 4.76
N ASP A 91 -8.77 9.77 3.87
CA ASP A 91 -7.59 10.65 3.94
C ASP A 91 -6.87 10.63 5.32
N ASP A 92 -7.02 9.54 6.07
CA ASP A 92 -6.45 9.39 7.40
C ASP A 92 -4.95 9.04 7.34
N LEU A 93 -4.14 10.06 7.13
CA LEU A 93 -2.68 9.95 7.12
C LEU A 93 -2.12 9.48 8.47
N GLN A 94 -2.85 9.69 9.57
CA GLN A 94 -2.42 9.22 10.87
C GLN A 94 -2.57 7.70 10.98
N ALA A 95 -3.70 7.14 10.60
CA ALA A 95 -3.88 5.68 10.58
C ALA A 95 -2.89 5.00 9.65
N LEU A 96 -2.62 5.59 8.47
CA LEU A 96 -1.58 5.09 7.58
C LEU A 96 -0.21 5.07 8.26
N ARG A 97 0.15 6.16 8.94
CA ARG A 97 1.44 6.26 9.65
C ARG A 97 1.58 5.21 10.72
N LEU A 98 0.58 5.07 11.61
CA LEU A 98 0.57 4.04 12.66
C LEU A 98 0.72 2.64 12.06
N ARG A 99 0.01 2.35 10.97
CA ARG A 99 0.08 1.08 10.25
C ARG A 99 1.49 0.81 9.72
N LEU A 100 2.11 1.78 9.06
CA LEU A 100 3.46 1.63 8.50
C LEU A 100 4.53 1.50 9.59
N GLN A 101 4.39 2.25 10.70
CA GLN A 101 5.26 2.11 11.86
C GLN A 101 5.16 0.70 12.46
N LEU A 102 3.94 0.17 12.59
CA LEU A 102 3.69 -1.17 13.08
C LEU A 102 4.29 -2.23 12.15
N ILE A 103 4.05 -2.14 10.84
CA ILE A 103 4.64 -3.05 9.84
C ILE A 103 6.17 -3.02 9.90
N ASN A 104 6.77 -1.83 10.09
CA ASN A 104 8.22 -1.71 10.20
C ASN A 104 8.79 -2.32 11.49
N ALA A 105 8.04 -2.27 12.58
CA ALA A 105 8.46 -2.77 13.89
C ALA A 105 8.25 -4.29 14.07
N GLU A 106 7.28 -4.89 13.37
CA GLU A 106 6.82 -6.26 13.61
C GLU A 106 7.25 -7.21 12.48
N PRO A 107 8.26 -8.07 12.68
CA PRO A 107 8.74 -9.00 11.65
C PRO A 107 7.64 -9.95 11.12
N SER A 108 6.69 -10.35 11.96
CA SER A 108 5.57 -11.20 11.57
C SER A 108 4.69 -10.56 10.49
N LEU A 109 4.53 -9.23 10.49
CA LEU A 109 3.82 -8.49 9.47
C LEU A 109 4.62 -8.33 8.17
N GLN A 110 5.96 -8.25 8.27
CA GLN A 110 6.84 -8.12 7.10
C GLN A 110 6.90 -9.41 6.26
N THR A 111 6.73 -10.57 6.88
CA THR A 111 6.78 -11.87 6.18
C THR A 111 5.73 -11.97 5.08
N HIS A 112 4.60 -11.29 5.23
CA HIS A 112 3.48 -11.33 4.28
C HIS A 112 3.58 -10.27 3.16
N LEU A 113 4.49 -9.30 3.26
CA LEU A 113 4.58 -8.17 2.32
C LEU A 113 4.62 -8.61 0.85
N PHE A 114 5.50 -9.56 0.50
CA PHE A 114 5.63 -10.02 -0.89
C PHE A 114 4.53 -10.98 -1.31
N THR A 115 3.96 -11.73 -0.38
CA THR A 115 2.84 -12.63 -0.67
C THR A 115 1.59 -11.81 -0.96
N ASP A 116 1.32 -10.79 -0.16
CA ASP A 116 0.15 -9.93 -0.31
C ASP A 116 0.30 -8.95 -1.49
N ALA A 117 1.55 -8.59 -1.84
CA ALA A 117 1.85 -7.78 -3.03
C ALA A 117 1.91 -8.57 -4.35
N HIS A 118 1.75 -9.90 -4.35
CA HIS A 118 1.93 -10.73 -5.53
C HIS A 118 1.09 -10.26 -6.73
N GLN A 119 -0.18 -9.94 -6.51
CA GLN A 119 -1.08 -9.46 -7.57
C GLN A 119 -0.62 -8.10 -8.13
N GLN A 120 -0.19 -7.18 -7.27
CA GLN A 120 0.33 -5.88 -7.65
C GLN A 120 1.62 -6.03 -8.47
N LEU A 121 2.55 -6.85 -8.00
CA LEU A 121 3.82 -7.13 -8.68
C LEU A 121 3.59 -7.73 -10.06
N HIS A 122 2.65 -8.67 -10.18
CA HIS A 122 2.31 -9.28 -11.46
C HIS A 122 1.68 -8.27 -12.43
N ALA A 123 0.76 -7.43 -11.98
CA ALA A 123 0.15 -6.39 -12.80
C ALA A 123 1.18 -5.37 -13.33
N ILE A 124 2.11 -4.95 -12.47
CA ILE A 124 3.22 -4.06 -12.87
C ILE A 124 4.12 -4.77 -13.88
N ALA A 125 4.50 -6.03 -13.64
CA ALA A 125 5.33 -6.82 -14.55
C ALA A 125 4.66 -7.00 -15.91
N GLN A 126 3.37 -7.29 -15.96
CA GLN A 126 2.58 -7.37 -17.21
C GLN A 126 2.64 -6.06 -18.01
N ARG A 127 2.50 -4.92 -17.33
CA ARG A 127 2.57 -3.62 -18.00
C ARG A 127 3.95 -3.35 -18.59
N ILE A 128 5.01 -3.65 -17.84
CA ILE A 128 6.40 -3.50 -18.30
C ILE A 128 6.66 -4.43 -19.48
N ALA A 129 6.29 -5.70 -19.38
CA ALA A 129 6.46 -6.71 -20.41
C ALA A 129 5.78 -6.33 -21.73
N ALA A 130 4.54 -5.81 -21.64
CA ALA A 130 3.78 -5.34 -22.81
C ALA A 130 4.51 -4.20 -23.55
N SER A 131 5.20 -3.31 -22.83
CA SER A 131 5.98 -2.23 -23.42
C SER A 131 7.33 -2.70 -24.00
N LEU A 132 7.93 -3.74 -23.41
CA LEU A 132 9.22 -4.30 -23.85
C LEU A 132 9.05 -5.38 -24.94
N GLY A 133 7.84 -5.86 -25.18
CA GLY A 133 7.58 -6.98 -26.10
C GLY A 133 8.11 -8.32 -25.56
N THR A 134 8.07 -8.53 -24.23
CA THR A 134 8.61 -9.71 -23.53
C THR A 134 7.53 -10.40 -22.71
N ASP A 135 7.89 -11.51 -22.04
CA ASP A 135 7.00 -12.19 -21.10
C ASP A 135 7.07 -11.51 -19.70
N PRO A 136 5.96 -11.41 -18.94
CA PRO A 136 5.98 -10.88 -17.59
C PRO A 136 6.92 -11.61 -16.62
N ASP A 137 7.20 -12.88 -16.88
CA ASP A 137 8.11 -13.71 -16.07
C ASP A 137 9.58 -13.63 -16.50
N ASP A 138 9.87 -12.88 -17.58
CA ASP A 138 11.25 -12.59 -17.97
C ASP A 138 11.96 -11.74 -16.91
N LEU A 139 13.30 -11.84 -16.90
CA LEU A 139 14.13 -11.19 -15.88
C LEU A 139 13.84 -9.69 -15.74
N ALA A 140 13.72 -8.97 -16.85
CA ALA A 140 13.59 -7.51 -16.83
C ALA A 140 12.25 -7.07 -16.21
N PRO A 141 11.05 -7.50 -16.67
CA PRO A 141 9.78 -7.16 -16.02
C PRO A 141 9.72 -7.60 -14.56
N PHE A 142 10.20 -8.80 -14.26
CA PHE A 142 10.22 -9.35 -12.91
C PHE A 142 11.02 -8.48 -11.93
N VAL A 143 12.25 -8.08 -12.32
CA VAL A 143 13.12 -7.27 -11.46
C VAL A 143 12.59 -5.84 -11.36
N LEU A 144 12.21 -5.22 -12.48
CA LEU A 144 11.75 -3.84 -12.51
C LEU A 144 10.47 -3.62 -11.70
N ALA A 145 9.50 -4.55 -11.79
CA ALA A 145 8.28 -4.49 -11.00
C ALA A 145 8.57 -4.52 -9.49
N ARG A 146 9.43 -5.44 -9.06
CA ARG A 146 9.82 -5.55 -7.64
C ARG A 146 10.61 -4.36 -7.16
N THR A 147 11.49 -3.83 -7.98
CA THR A 147 12.30 -2.65 -7.64
C THR A 147 11.41 -1.43 -7.46
N ALA A 148 10.48 -1.16 -8.38
CA ALA A 148 9.54 -0.06 -8.29
C ALA A 148 8.66 -0.17 -7.04
N TRP A 149 8.10 -1.36 -6.80
CA TRP A 149 7.26 -1.61 -5.62
C TRP A 149 8.03 -1.43 -4.32
N THR A 150 9.24 -2.02 -4.21
CA THR A 150 10.09 -1.91 -3.02
C THR A 150 10.50 -0.46 -2.75
N ALA A 151 10.85 0.30 -3.78
CA ALA A 151 11.21 1.70 -3.64
C ALA A 151 10.05 2.54 -3.10
N SER A 152 8.84 2.38 -3.69
CA SER A 152 7.64 3.05 -3.19
C SER A 152 7.34 2.68 -1.74
N PHE A 153 7.38 1.40 -1.40
CA PHE A 153 7.08 0.93 -0.05
C PHE A 153 8.13 1.44 0.96
N SER A 154 9.42 1.42 0.60
CA SER A 154 10.50 1.97 1.44
C SER A 154 10.32 3.47 1.68
N ALA A 155 9.87 4.22 0.68
CA ALA A 155 9.57 5.64 0.83
C ALA A 155 8.41 5.87 1.80
N LEU A 156 7.38 5.02 1.79
CA LEU A 156 6.29 5.09 2.76
C LEU A 156 6.75 4.81 4.19
N LEU A 157 7.60 3.78 4.38
CA LEU A 157 8.19 3.49 5.68
C LEU A 157 9.04 4.67 6.19
N TRP A 158 9.85 5.26 5.31
CA TRP A 158 10.64 6.46 5.64
C TRP A 158 9.72 7.63 6.00
N TRP A 159 8.70 7.93 5.19
CA TRP A 159 7.72 8.98 5.47
C TRP A 159 7.03 8.80 6.83
N ALA A 160 6.65 7.57 7.16
CA ALA A 160 5.98 7.27 8.43
C ALA A 160 6.86 7.63 9.66
N GLN A 161 8.18 7.56 9.51
CA GLN A 161 9.14 7.93 10.55
C GLN A 161 9.36 9.45 10.66
N GLN A 162 9.26 10.20 9.54
CA GLN A 162 9.49 11.65 9.53
C GLN A 162 8.40 12.46 10.25
N GLY A 163 7.19 11.95 10.32
CA GLY A 163 6.09 12.59 11.04
C GLY A 163 5.36 13.72 10.29
N HIS A 164 5.78 14.07 9.07
CA HIS A 164 5.17 15.14 8.26
C HIS A 164 5.25 14.86 6.75
N GLY A 165 4.62 15.72 5.95
CA GLY A 165 4.62 15.64 4.49
C GLY A 165 3.55 14.70 3.91
N ASP A 166 3.47 14.66 2.58
CA ASP A 166 2.56 13.79 1.83
C ASP A 166 3.29 12.50 1.43
N PRO A 167 2.78 11.31 1.77
CA PRO A 167 3.37 10.03 1.40
C PRO A 167 3.48 9.82 -0.12
N ARG A 168 2.58 10.43 -0.90
CA ARG A 168 2.61 10.38 -2.38
C ARG A 168 3.84 11.08 -2.93
N VAL A 169 4.25 12.19 -2.32
CA VAL A 169 5.48 12.92 -2.70
C VAL A 169 6.71 12.06 -2.42
N ALA A 170 6.78 11.42 -1.25
CA ALA A 170 7.89 10.54 -0.90
C ALA A 170 8.00 9.36 -1.87
N ALA A 171 6.88 8.71 -2.19
CA ALA A 171 6.85 7.60 -3.15
C ALA A 171 7.27 8.04 -4.55
N ARG A 172 6.81 9.19 -5.04
CA ARG A 172 7.21 9.75 -6.34
C ARG A 172 8.70 10.02 -6.38
N GLN A 173 9.25 10.67 -5.36
CA GLN A 173 10.70 10.91 -5.28
C GLN A 173 11.52 9.62 -5.31
N ALA A 174 11.08 8.58 -4.58
CA ALA A 174 11.77 7.29 -4.60
C ALA A 174 11.77 6.64 -5.99
N LEU A 175 10.66 6.73 -6.73
CA LEU A 175 10.57 6.24 -8.11
C LEU A 175 11.45 7.06 -9.05
N GLU A 176 11.53 8.37 -8.89
CA GLU A 176 12.40 9.25 -9.67
C GLU A 176 13.89 8.92 -9.47
N LEU A 177 14.30 8.52 -8.26
CA LEU A 177 15.67 8.03 -8.00
C LEU A 177 16.02 6.78 -8.81
N LEU A 178 15.02 6.00 -9.22
CA LEU A 178 15.17 4.84 -10.09
C LEU A 178 15.04 5.21 -11.59
N GLY A 179 14.88 6.50 -11.93
CA GLY A 179 14.64 6.95 -13.28
C GLY A 179 13.18 6.81 -13.74
N LEU A 180 12.27 6.39 -12.87
CA LEU A 180 10.85 6.27 -13.15
C LEU A 180 10.17 7.62 -12.91
N LYS A 181 10.15 8.48 -13.93
CA LYS A 181 9.49 9.79 -13.86
C LYS A 181 8.02 9.66 -14.24
N GLY A 182 7.12 10.09 -13.35
CA GLY A 182 5.71 10.25 -13.65
C GLY A 182 5.47 11.32 -14.74
N ARG A 183 4.25 11.38 -15.25
CA ARG A 183 3.85 12.46 -16.16
C ARG A 183 3.81 13.77 -15.38
N ASP A 184 4.33 14.83 -15.97
CA ASP A 184 4.13 16.16 -15.42
C ASP A 184 2.61 16.42 -15.34
N PRO A 185 2.09 16.89 -14.19
CA PRO A 185 0.70 17.32 -14.13
C PRO A 185 0.57 18.49 -15.11
N THR A 186 -0.08 18.24 -16.24
CA THR A 186 -0.36 19.28 -17.23
C THR A 186 -1.11 20.42 -16.53
N PRO A 187 -0.62 21.67 -16.52
CA PRO A 187 -1.38 22.75 -15.96
C PRO A 187 -2.67 22.86 -16.76
N GLY A 188 -3.81 22.67 -16.07
CA GLY A 188 -5.13 22.72 -16.67
C GLY A 188 -5.29 24.01 -17.49
N ARG A 189 -5.72 23.84 -18.73
CA ARG A 189 -6.24 24.94 -19.54
C ARG A 189 -7.62 25.37 -19.07
#